data_8d9e099f6d632ed79c6abb8772443848
#
_entry.id   8d9e099f6d632ed79c6abb8772443848
#
_cell.length_a   1.000
_cell.length_b   1.000
_cell.length_c   1.000
_cell.angle_alpha   90.00
_cell.angle_beta   90.00
_cell.angle_gamma   90.00
#
_symmetry.space_group_name_H-M   'P 1'
#
loop_
_entity.id
_entity.type
_entity.pdbx_description
1 polymer ?
#
loop_
_entity_poly.entity_id
_entity_poly.type
_entity_poly.pdbx_seq_one_letter_code
_entity_poly.pdbx_strand_id
1 'polypeptide(L)'
;GTNNIITGDSPNYQNYTNGGVCIGSVLDPNSDKFSFKADFNPLPFFNFSFATNFIRHCNSAEAFGNDDVVKYILAREGQYATDGSINMHQMFENLESAGGTHVDQAWNSLGFMTSGHKMEIVQAGVKGEFHFPKTKFGRFSLSAGYTFEYVKNAGVNRNLYTGGKINWEKDETGYKVNGVSVTYEELYNLALKEAEKQKNEWIASLENKINHYFSVGFKYIY
;
A
#
# COMPACT_ATOMS: atom_id res chain seq x y z
N GLY A 1 11.95 -24.94 2.04
CA GLY A 1 11.09 -24.63 0.93
C GLY A 1 11.83 -23.70 -0.02
N THR A 2 12.02 -24.11 -1.25
CA THR A 2 12.61 -23.29 -2.29
C THR A 2 11.65 -22.15 -2.60
N ASN A 3 12.06 -20.93 -2.31
CA ASN A 3 11.34 -19.73 -2.68
C ASN A 3 11.34 -19.61 -4.20
N ASN A 4 10.32 -20.10 -4.84
CA ASN A 4 10.12 -19.95 -6.26
C ASN A 4 9.47 -18.59 -6.54
N ILE A 5 10.21 -17.51 -6.30
CA ILE A 5 9.85 -16.16 -6.72
C ILE A 5 9.78 -16.08 -8.25
N ILE A 6 10.38 -17.05 -8.95
CA ILE A 6 10.62 -17.07 -10.40
C ILE A 6 9.49 -17.75 -11.19
N THR A 7 8.53 -18.40 -10.55
CA THR A 7 7.52 -19.22 -11.24
C THR A 7 6.14 -18.61 -11.38
N GLY A 8 6.00 -17.29 -11.29
CA GLY A 8 4.71 -16.62 -11.53
C GLY A 8 3.65 -16.84 -10.45
N ASP A 9 4.00 -17.52 -9.37
CA ASP A 9 3.15 -17.61 -8.20
C ASP A 9 3.07 -16.24 -7.52
N SER A 10 1.90 -15.85 -7.08
CA SER A 10 1.67 -14.64 -6.30
C SER A 10 2.74 -14.51 -5.23
N PRO A 11 3.34 -13.32 -5.04
CA PRO A 11 4.36 -13.15 -4.02
C PRO A 11 3.84 -13.66 -2.70
N ASN A 12 4.49 -14.70 -2.17
CA ASN A 12 4.10 -15.29 -0.91
C ASN A 12 4.56 -14.34 0.21
N TYR A 13 3.65 -13.47 0.66
CA TYR A 13 3.90 -12.56 1.78
C TYR A 13 4.35 -13.29 3.06
N GLN A 14 4.12 -14.60 3.15
CA GLN A 14 4.61 -15.43 4.25
C GLN A 14 6.14 -15.55 4.28
N ASN A 15 6.84 -15.23 3.19
CA ASN A 15 8.31 -15.21 3.17
C ASN A 15 8.92 -14.17 4.10
N TYR A 16 8.15 -13.16 4.49
CA TYR A 16 8.55 -12.14 5.47
C TYR A 16 7.97 -12.39 6.85
N THR A 17 7.45 -13.59 7.11
CA THR A 17 6.91 -13.96 8.41
C THR A 17 7.66 -15.15 9.01
N ASN A 18 7.80 -15.15 10.33
CA ASN A 18 8.25 -16.28 11.10
C ASN A 18 7.17 -16.61 12.14
N GLY A 19 6.61 -17.83 12.06
CA GLY A 19 5.51 -18.23 12.94
C GLY A 19 4.26 -17.33 12.81
N GLY A 20 3.99 -16.79 11.63
CA GLY A 20 2.88 -15.87 11.39
C GLY A 20 3.13 -14.42 11.79
N VAL A 21 4.32 -14.10 12.34
CA VAL A 21 4.73 -12.73 12.68
C VAL A 21 5.56 -12.15 11.54
N CYS A 22 5.19 -10.96 11.06
CA CYS A 22 5.96 -10.23 10.05
C CYS A 22 7.34 -9.87 10.60
N ILE A 23 8.41 -10.36 9.95
CA ILE A 23 9.81 -10.05 10.30
C ILE A 23 10.38 -8.89 9.49
N GLY A 24 9.64 -8.40 8.51
CA GLY A 24 9.99 -7.25 7.69
C GLY A 24 9.39 -5.94 8.20
N SER A 25 9.36 -4.95 7.32
CA SER A 25 8.66 -3.69 7.59
C SER A 25 7.16 -3.94 7.70
N VAL A 26 6.51 -3.29 8.67
CA VAL A 26 5.04 -3.23 8.77
C VAL A 26 4.42 -2.24 7.77
N LEU A 27 5.25 -1.58 6.97
CA LEU A 27 4.79 -0.67 5.93
C LEU A 27 4.38 -1.46 4.70
N ASP A 28 3.32 -0.99 4.05
CA ASP A 28 2.92 -1.48 2.74
C ASP A 28 4.04 -1.27 1.71
N PRO A 29 4.12 -2.08 0.66
CA PRO A 29 5.03 -1.83 -0.45
C PRO A 29 4.89 -0.40 -1.00
N ASN A 30 5.96 0.16 -1.58
CA ASN A 30 5.99 1.52 -2.11
C ASN A 30 5.65 2.60 -1.07
N SER A 31 6.14 2.39 0.15
CA SER A 31 5.93 3.29 1.30
C SER A 31 7.23 3.63 1.99
N ASP A 32 7.29 4.81 2.56
CA ASP A 32 8.33 5.20 3.49
C ASP A 32 7.74 5.78 4.79
N LYS A 33 8.54 5.79 5.84
CA LYS A 33 8.15 6.31 7.14
C LYS A 33 9.30 7.04 7.81
N PHE A 34 9.04 8.25 8.23
CA PHE A 34 9.87 8.96 9.18
C PHE A 34 9.19 8.96 10.55
N SER A 35 9.93 8.62 11.61
CA SER A 35 9.43 8.60 12.99
C SER A 35 10.34 9.37 13.91
N PHE A 36 9.75 10.16 14.79
CA PHE A 36 10.44 10.81 15.88
C PHE A 36 9.74 10.48 17.19
N LYS A 37 10.51 10.14 18.21
CA LYS A 37 10.01 9.92 19.57
C LYS A 37 10.91 10.62 20.57
N ALA A 38 10.32 11.28 21.54
CA ALA A 38 11.00 11.88 22.68
C ALA A 38 10.29 11.45 23.97
N ASP A 39 11.06 10.91 24.90
CA ASP A 39 10.61 10.57 26.25
C ASP A 39 11.27 11.55 27.23
N PHE A 40 10.47 12.11 28.12
CA PHE A 40 10.88 13.12 29.08
C PHE A 40 10.35 12.79 30.46
N ASN A 41 11.21 12.75 31.44
CA ASN A 41 10.89 12.45 32.83
C ASN A 41 11.14 13.66 33.72
N PRO A 42 10.21 14.65 33.75
CA PRO A 42 10.39 15.87 34.50
C PRO A 42 10.41 15.65 36.00
N LEU A 43 9.77 14.57 36.46
CA LEU A 43 9.68 14.21 37.88
C LEU A 43 9.83 12.70 38.04
N PRO A 44 10.34 12.20 39.17
CA PRO A 44 10.54 10.75 39.38
C PRO A 44 9.27 9.90 39.28
N PHE A 45 8.11 10.52 39.42
CA PHE A 45 6.79 9.88 39.40
C PHE A 45 5.97 10.18 38.13
N PHE A 46 6.53 10.95 37.19
CA PHE A 46 5.81 11.35 35.98
C PHE A 46 6.71 11.22 34.74
N ASN A 47 6.23 10.41 33.79
CA ASN A 47 6.83 10.25 32.48
C ASN A 47 5.93 10.90 31.43
N PHE A 48 6.54 11.60 30.49
CA PHE A 48 5.87 12.19 29.35
C PHE A 48 6.54 11.69 28.07
N SER A 49 5.74 11.26 27.11
CA SER A 49 6.21 10.80 25.79
C SER A 49 5.55 11.62 24.69
N PHE A 50 6.33 12.05 23.73
CA PHE A 50 5.87 12.60 22.48
C PHE A 50 6.33 11.70 21.33
N ALA A 51 5.45 11.41 20.39
CA ALA A 51 5.78 10.66 19.20
C ALA A 51 5.11 11.28 17.97
N THR A 52 5.85 11.33 16.86
CA THR A 52 5.28 11.73 15.58
C THR A 52 5.76 10.78 14.50
N ASN A 53 4.87 10.51 13.55
CA ASN A 53 5.15 9.74 12.35
C ASN A 53 4.72 10.54 11.12
N PHE A 54 5.55 10.49 10.10
CA PHE A 54 5.19 10.89 8.75
C PHE A 54 5.36 9.67 7.85
N ILE A 55 4.28 9.24 7.21
CA ILE A 55 4.23 8.05 6.35
C ILE A 55 3.77 8.50 4.98
N ARG A 56 4.44 8.02 3.94
CA ARG A 56 3.98 8.18 2.56
C ARG A 56 3.78 6.83 1.93
N HIS A 57 2.75 6.73 1.10
CA HIS A 57 2.46 5.54 0.31
C HIS A 57 2.03 5.97 -1.09
N CYS A 58 2.54 5.29 -2.11
CA CYS A 58 2.24 5.54 -3.52
C CYS A 58 1.56 4.32 -4.15
N ASN A 59 0.75 4.57 -5.18
CA ASN A 59 0.21 3.52 -6.04
C ASN A 59 1.10 3.35 -7.27
N SER A 60 1.83 2.25 -7.36
CA SER A 60 2.76 2.00 -8.47
C SER A 60 2.06 1.90 -9.83
N ALA A 61 0.80 1.51 -9.86
CA ALA A 61 0.02 1.41 -11.08
C ALA A 61 -0.21 2.78 -11.77
N GLU A 62 -0.08 3.88 -11.02
CA GLU A 62 -0.19 5.22 -11.61
C GLU A 62 0.97 5.55 -12.56
N ALA A 63 2.10 4.86 -12.42
CA ALA A 63 3.28 5.02 -13.26
C ALA A 63 3.36 4.01 -14.42
N PHE A 64 2.35 3.16 -14.60
CA PHE A 64 2.34 2.18 -15.68
C PHE A 64 2.25 2.85 -17.05
N GLY A 65 2.98 2.26 -18.02
CA GLY A 65 2.83 2.62 -19.43
C GLY A 65 1.51 2.12 -20.01
N ASN A 66 1.14 2.64 -21.18
CA ASN A 66 -0.12 2.29 -21.83
C ASN A 66 -0.29 0.78 -22.07
N ASP A 67 0.78 0.08 -22.49
CA ASP A 67 0.72 -1.35 -22.77
C ASP A 67 0.41 -2.16 -21.51
N ASP A 68 0.99 -1.79 -20.39
CA ASP A 68 0.74 -2.44 -19.10
C ASP A 68 -0.69 -2.16 -18.63
N VAL A 69 -1.12 -0.92 -18.73
CA VAL A 69 -2.50 -0.53 -18.41
C VAL A 69 -3.49 -1.32 -19.24
N VAL A 70 -3.27 -1.46 -20.55
CA VAL A 70 -4.14 -2.23 -21.45
C VAL A 70 -4.20 -3.70 -21.04
N LYS A 71 -3.07 -4.30 -20.64
CA LYS A 71 -3.06 -5.69 -20.13
C LYS A 71 -3.97 -5.85 -18.90
N TYR A 72 -3.94 -4.89 -17.96
CA TYR A 72 -4.80 -4.92 -16.78
C TYR A 72 -6.29 -4.79 -17.14
N ILE A 73 -6.61 -3.85 -18.02
CA ILE A 73 -7.99 -3.60 -18.43
C ILE A 73 -8.58 -4.78 -19.22
N LEU A 74 -7.80 -5.40 -20.08
CA LEU A 74 -8.22 -6.55 -20.90
C LEU A 74 -8.15 -7.88 -20.15
N ALA A 75 -7.61 -7.92 -18.95
CA ALA A 75 -7.63 -9.11 -18.12
C ALA A 75 -9.06 -9.50 -17.75
N ARG A 76 -9.27 -10.80 -17.51
CA ARG A 76 -10.54 -11.29 -16.97
C ARG A 76 -10.72 -10.78 -15.54
N GLU A 77 -11.99 -10.63 -15.13
CA GLU A 77 -12.32 -10.18 -13.78
C GLU A 77 -11.60 -11.03 -12.72
N GLY A 78 -10.99 -10.38 -11.75
CA GLY A 78 -10.24 -11.03 -10.66
C GLY A 78 -8.87 -11.59 -11.04
N GLN A 79 -8.46 -11.56 -12.31
CA GLN A 79 -7.17 -12.09 -12.75
C GLN A 79 -6.02 -11.13 -12.45
N TYR A 80 -6.23 -9.84 -12.67
CA TYR A 80 -5.27 -8.79 -12.33
C TYR A 80 -6.00 -7.62 -11.66
N ALA A 81 -5.44 -7.15 -10.55
CA ALA A 81 -5.91 -5.97 -9.84
C ALA A 81 -4.69 -5.17 -9.34
N THR A 82 -4.81 -3.85 -9.34
CA THR A 82 -3.75 -2.95 -8.90
C THR A 82 -4.15 -2.30 -7.59
N ASP A 83 -3.66 -2.83 -6.49
CA ASP A 83 -3.94 -2.39 -5.11
C ASP A 83 -2.85 -1.48 -4.53
N GLY A 84 -2.02 -0.89 -5.39
CA GLY A 84 -0.88 -0.07 -4.98
C GLY A 84 0.39 -0.86 -4.67
N SER A 85 0.34 -2.19 -4.61
CA SER A 85 1.50 -3.05 -4.48
C SER A 85 2.18 -3.27 -5.84
N ILE A 86 3.40 -3.80 -5.80
CA ILE A 86 4.15 -4.13 -7.01
C ILE A 86 3.65 -5.47 -7.55
N ASN A 87 3.25 -5.51 -8.81
CA ASN A 87 2.99 -6.76 -9.49
C ASN A 87 4.31 -7.38 -9.98
N MET A 88 4.79 -8.36 -9.22
CA MET A 88 6.06 -9.04 -9.54
C MET A 88 6.01 -9.81 -10.87
N HIS A 89 4.85 -10.38 -11.24
CA HIS A 89 4.72 -11.13 -12.49
C HIS A 89 4.96 -10.24 -13.71
N GLN A 90 4.33 -9.09 -13.75
CA GLN A 90 4.50 -8.12 -14.83
C GLN A 90 5.94 -7.56 -14.87
N MET A 91 6.54 -7.40 -13.70
CA MET A 91 7.93 -6.99 -13.57
C MET A 91 8.88 -7.99 -14.25
N PHE A 92 8.66 -9.29 -14.09
CA PHE A 92 9.51 -10.34 -14.70
C PHE A 92 9.29 -10.48 -16.21
N GLU A 93 8.08 -10.41 -16.72
CA GLU A 93 7.82 -10.43 -18.17
C GLU A 93 8.51 -9.27 -18.89
N ASN A 94 8.50 -8.07 -18.32
CA ASN A 94 9.19 -6.92 -18.88
C ASN A 94 10.72 -7.06 -18.82
N LEU A 95 11.24 -7.75 -17.82
CA LEU A 95 12.66 -7.99 -17.61
C LEU A 95 13.25 -8.97 -18.64
N GLU A 96 12.55 -10.06 -18.94
CA GLU A 96 12.99 -11.03 -19.95
C GLU A 96 13.03 -10.41 -21.35
N SER A 97 12.08 -9.56 -21.70
CA SER A 97 12.05 -8.91 -23.02
C SER A 97 13.08 -7.81 -23.19
N ALA A 98 13.62 -7.23 -22.11
CA ALA A 98 14.59 -6.13 -22.17
C ALA A 98 16.07 -6.57 -22.06
N GLY A 99 16.35 -7.87 -21.86
CA GLY A 99 17.72 -8.44 -21.87
C GLY A 99 18.61 -8.01 -20.70
N GLY A 100 18.04 -7.49 -19.61
CA GLY A 100 18.79 -7.08 -18.43
C GLY A 100 18.79 -8.12 -17.31
N THR A 101 19.63 -7.91 -16.31
CA THR A 101 19.58 -8.69 -15.08
C THR A 101 18.33 -8.34 -14.28
N HIS A 102 17.62 -9.35 -13.79
CA HIS A 102 16.32 -9.21 -13.15
C HIS A 102 16.27 -8.14 -12.03
N VAL A 103 17.36 -7.94 -11.29
CA VAL A 103 17.40 -7.03 -10.14
C VAL A 103 17.47 -5.56 -10.54
N ASP A 104 18.32 -5.21 -11.50
CA ASP A 104 18.56 -3.80 -11.87
C ASP A 104 17.35 -3.19 -12.58
N GLN A 105 16.69 -3.97 -13.42
CA GLN A 105 15.48 -3.50 -14.10
C GLN A 105 14.28 -3.44 -13.18
N ALA A 106 14.16 -4.35 -12.21
CA ALA A 106 13.16 -4.29 -11.18
C ALA A 106 13.21 -2.95 -10.43
N TRP A 107 14.38 -2.54 -9.96
CA TRP A 107 14.55 -1.27 -9.27
C TRP A 107 14.21 -0.06 -10.14
N ASN A 108 14.59 -0.08 -11.40
CA ASN A 108 14.35 1.00 -12.34
C ASN A 108 12.88 1.10 -12.78
N SER A 109 12.14 -0.01 -12.78
CA SER A 109 10.73 -0.06 -13.19
C SER A 109 9.74 0.12 -12.04
N LEU A 110 10.20 0.01 -10.78
CA LEU A 110 9.32 0.03 -9.61
C LEU A 110 8.63 1.37 -9.36
N GLY A 111 9.11 2.47 -9.98
CA GLY A 111 8.49 3.77 -9.79
C GLY A 111 8.34 4.15 -8.31
N PHE A 112 9.33 3.76 -7.46
CA PHE A 112 9.26 4.03 -6.02
C PHE A 112 9.03 5.52 -5.77
N MET A 113 7.92 5.83 -5.12
CA MET A 113 7.52 7.19 -4.76
C MET A 113 7.37 8.16 -5.96
N THR A 114 7.18 7.66 -7.17
CA THR A 114 7.08 8.47 -8.40
C THR A 114 5.66 8.78 -8.83
N SER A 115 4.64 8.14 -8.22
CA SER A 115 3.24 8.42 -8.56
C SER A 115 2.85 9.87 -8.28
N GLY A 116 1.93 10.40 -9.09
CA GLY A 116 1.42 11.77 -8.97
C GLY A 116 0.62 11.98 -7.67
N HIS A 117 -0.13 10.96 -7.25
CA HIS A 117 -0.91 10.98 -6.02
C HIS A 117 -0.24 10.14 -4.94
N LYS A 118 0.00 10.77 -3.80
CA LYS A 118 0.59 10.10 -2.62
C LYS A 118 -0.38 10.18 -1.45
N MET A 119 -0.58 9.07 -0.77
CA MET A 119 -1.18 9.11 0.54
C MET A 119 -0.12 9.58 1.53
N GLU A 120 -0.41 10.65 2.24
CA GLU A 120 0.47 11.22 3.26
C GLU A 120 -0.24 11.17 4.61
N ILE A 121 0.38 10.50 5.58
CA ILE A 121 -0.16 10.34 6.92
C ILE A 121 0.75 11.06 7.90
N VAL A 122 0.18 12.02 8.61
CA VAL A 122 0.85 12.70 9.72
C VAL A 122 0.18 12.26 11.01
N GLN A 123 0.96 11.67 11.90
CA GLN A 123 0.51 11.31 13.25
C GLN A 123 1.32 12.09 14.26
N ALA A 124 0.66 12.67 15.27
CA ALA A 124 1.31 13.31 16.41
C ALA A 124 0.60 12.88 17.69
N GLY A 125 1.35 12.29 18.60
CA GLY A 125 0.82 11.75 19.84
C GLY A 125 1.58 12.20 21.05
N VAL A 126 0.84 12.38 22.15
CA VAL A 126 1.36 12.65 23.48
C VAL A 126 0.84 11.61 24.46
N LYS A 127 1.66 11.19 25.39
CA LYS A 127 1.27 10.28 26.47
C LYS A 127 1.90 10.73 27.78
N GLY A 128 1.10 10.84 28.81
CA GLY A 128 1.55 11.02 30.19
C GLY A 128 1.38 9.73 30.98
N GLU A 129 2.31 9.39 31.85
CA GLU A 129 2.21 8.27 32.79
C GLU A 129 2.62 8.74 34.20
N PHE A 130 1.70 8.56 35.14
CA PHE A 130 1.92 8.87 36.53
C PHE A 130 2.12 7.61 37.34
N HIS A 131 3.21 7.55 38.09
CA HIS A 131 3.55 6.44 38.99
C HIS A 131 3.24 6.78 40.43
N PHE A 132 2.33 6.06 41.02
CA PHE A 132 2.04 6.22 42.44
C PHE A 132 3.21 5.71 43.30
N PRO A 133 3.41 6.27 44.49
CA PRO A 133 4.39 5.74 45.44
C PRO A 133 4.18 4.25 45.70
N LYS A 134 5.25 3.51 45.87
CA LYS A 134 5.18 2.10 46.22
C LYS A 134 4.46 1.90 47.55
N THR A 135 3.45 1.04 47.54
CA THR A 135 2.72 0.64 48.75
C THR A 135 3.10 -0.81 49.14
N LYS A 136 2.65 -1.24 50.32
CA LYS A 136 2.79 -2.66 50.72
C LYS A 136 2.06 -3.65 49.83
N PHE A 137 1.13 -3.14 49.02
CA PHE A 137 0.35 -3.97 48.10
C PHE A 137 0.89 -3.96 46.66
N GLY A 138 1.94 -3.20 46.39
CA GLY A 138 2.51 -3.09 45.05
C GLY A 138 2.64 -1.65 44.55
N ARG A 139 2.94 -1.52 43.26
CA ARG A 139 3.10 -0.24 42.57
C ARG A 139 2.00 -0.08 41.53
N PHE A 140 1.38 1.08 41.53
CA PHE A 140 0.35 1.45 40.55
C PHE A 140 0.87 2.53 39.60
N SER A 141 0.43 2.49 38.34
CA SER A 141 0.58 3.63 37.44
C SER A 141 -0.67 3.85 36.61
N LEU A 142 -0.93 5.10 36.29
CA LEU A 142 -2.03 5.55 35.44
C LEU A 142 -1.43 6.26 34.23
N SER A 143 -1.88 5.95 33.04
CA SER A 143 -1.47 6.65 31.83
C SER A 143 -2.67 7.17 31.06
N ALA A 144 -2.48 8.33 30.42
CA ALA A 144 -3.41 8.87 29.46
C ALA A 144 -2.65 9.33 28.22
N GLY A 145 -3.24 9.14 27.05
CA GLY A 145 -2.63 9.53 25.80
C GLY A 145 -3.66 10.03 24.81
N TYR A 146 -3.17 10.87 23.91
CA TYR A 146 -3.91 11.39 22.77
C TYR A 146 -3.04 11.32 21.54
N THR A 147 -3.62 10.89 20.41
CA THR A 147 -2.96 10.90 19.10
C THR A 147 -3.90 11.55 18.10
N PHE A 148 -3.38 12.54 17.40
CA PHE A 148 -3.96 13.15 16.23
C PHE A 148 -3.40 12.47 14.99
N GLU A 149 -4.25 12.21 14.01
CA GLU A 149 -3.85 11.70 12.70
C GLU A 149 -4.55 12.47 11.59
N TYR A 150 -3.78 12.92 10.62
CA TYR A 150 -4.26 13.47 9.37
C TYR A 150 -3.80 12.58 8.22
N VAL A 151 -4.73 12.15 7.39
CA VAL A 151 -4.49 11.35 6.19
C VAL A 151 -4.93 12.16 4.97
N LYS A 152 -3.98 12.51 4.13
CA LYS A 152 -4.23 13.12 2.82
C LYS A 152 -4.30 12.03 1.78
N ASN A 153 -5.23 12.15 0.83
CA ASN A 153 -5.44 11.20 -0.27
C ASN A 153 -5.65 9.75 0.22
N ALA A 154 -6.43 9.57 1.27
CA ALA A 154 -6.83 8.24 1.72
C ALA A 154 -7.52 7.48 0.59
N GLY A 155 -7.07 6.26 0.31
CA GLY A 155 -7.57 5.44 -0.80
C GLY A 155 -6.57 5.27 -1.95
N VAL A 156 -5.39 5.88 -1.88
CA VAL A 156 -4.31 5.66 -2.86
C VAL A 156 -3.93 4.18 -2.97
N ASN A 157 -4.02 3.42 -1.90
CA ASN A 157 -3.76 1.98 -1.86
C ASN A 157 -4.92 1.10 -2.38
N ARG A 158 -5.98 1.69 -2.95
CA ARG A 158 -7.05 0.93 -3.60
C ARG A 158 -6.66 0.57 -5.03
N ASN A 159 -7.30 -0.45 -5.58
CA ASN A 159 -7.14 -0.81 -6.98
C ASN A 159 -7.38 0.40 -7.89
N LEU A 160 -6.36 0.76 -8.66
CA LEU A 160 -6.46 1.79 -9.68
C LEU A 160 -7.07 1.22 -10.96
N TYR A 161 -6.60 0.04 -11.37
CA TYR A 161 -7.10 -0.67 -12.54
C TYR A 161 -7.64 -2.03 -12.16
N THR A 162 -8.77 -2.41 -12.77
CA THR A 162 -9.38 -3.74 -12.64
C THR A 162 -9.85 -4.21 -14.01
N GLY A 163 -9.58 -5.48 -14.30
CA GLY A 163 -10.02 -6.13 -15.52
C GLY A 163 -11.52 -6.48 -15.52
N GLY A 164 -11.97 -7.10 -16.61
CA GLY A 164 -13.34 -7.64 -16.72
C GLY A 164 -14.43 -6.61 -17.05
N LYS A 165 -14.08 -5.35 -17.29
CA LYS A 165 -15.04 -4.29 -17.63
C LYS A 165 -15.37 -4.23 -19.12
N ILE A 166 -14.49 -4.79 -19.97
CA ILE A 166 -14.70 -4.90 -21.41
C ILE A 166 -15.01 -6.37 -21.70
N ASN A 167 -16.18 -6.64 -22.22
CA ASN A 167 -16.54 -8.00 -22.66
C ASN A 167 -15.95 -8.24 -24.04
N TRP A 168 -14.76 -8.84 -24.06
CA TRP A 168 -14.04 -9.14 -25.29
C TRP A 168 -13.63 -10.61 -25.38
N GLU A 169 -13.48 -11.08 -26.60
CA GLU A 169 -13.00 -12.43 -26.92
C GLU A 169 -12.09 -12.38 -28.13
N LYS A 170 -11.24 -13.40 -28.26
CA LYS A 170 -10.40 -13.63 -29.43
C LYS A 170 -10.71 -15.01 -29.97
N ASP A 171 -11.00 -15.10 -31.27
CA ASP A 171 -11.18 -16.33 -32.00
C ASP A 171 -10.27 -16.38 -33.24
N GLU A 172 -10.47 -17.37 -34.11
CA GLU A 172 -9.69 -17.50 -35.35
C GLU A 172 -9.89 -16.34 -36.33
N THR A 173 -10.97 -15.58 -36.21
CA THR A 173 -11.30 -14.44 -37.07
C THR A 173 -10.79 -13.12 -36.55
N GLY A 174 -10.26 -13.06 -35.31
CA GLY A 174 -9.72 -11.86 -34.69
C GLY A 174 -10.33 -11.54 -33.34
N TYR A 175 -10.48 -10.24 -33.06
CA TYR A 175 -11.03 -9.75 -31.79
C TYR A 175 -12.50 -9.37 -31.95
N LYS A 176 -13.29 -9.61 -30.91
CA LYS A 176 -14.69 -9.19 -30.79
C LYS A 176 -14.92 -8.49 -29.48
N VAL A 177 -15.73 -7.44 -29.50
CA VAL A 177 -16.23 -6.74 -28.32
C VAL A 177 -17.75 -6.77 -28.36
N ASN A 178 -18.38 -7.35 -27.34
CA ASN A 178 -19.83 -7.59 -27.30
C ASN A 178 -20.38 -8.29 -28.58
N GLY A 179 -19.61 -9.24 -29.13
CA GLY A 179 -19.95 -9.99 -30.33
C GLY A 179 -19.68 -9.24 -31.65
N VAL A 180 -19.22 -8.00 -31.64
CA VAL A 180 -18.88 -7.21 -32.84
C VAL A 180 -17.39 -7.35 -33.12
N SER A 181 -17.02 -7.67 -34.37
CA SER A 181 -15.63 -7.75 -34.78
C SER A 181 -14.95 -6.39 -34.73
N VAL A 182 -13.75 -6.35 -34.14
CA VAL A 182 -12.94 -5.15 -33.98
C VAL A 182 -11.47 -5.47 -34.32
N THR A 183 -10.73 -4.47 -34.72
CA THR A 183 -9.26 -4.57 -34.83
C THR A 183 -8.60 -4.56 -33.46
N TYR A 184 -7.35 -4.99 -33.38
CA TYR A 184 -6.56 -4.88 -32.14
C TYR A 184 -6.40 -3.42 -31.70
N GLU A 185 -6.23 -2.52 -32.65
CA GLU A 185 -6.11 -1.07 -32.38
C GLU A 185 -7.38 -0.49 -31.76
N GLU A 186 -8.56 -0.89 -32.26
CA GLU A 186 -9.83 -0.49 -31.67
C GLU A 186 -10.01 -1.05 -30.24
N LEU A 187 -9.67 -2.31 -30.02
CA LEU A 187 -9.70 -2.94 -28.69
C LEU A 187 -8.74 -2.23 -27.73
N TYR A 188 -7.52 -1.94 -28.18
CA TYR A 188 -6.50 -1.20 -27.42
C TYR A 188 -7.01 0.19 -27.01
N ASN A 189 -7.58 0.93 -27.95
CA ASN A 189 -8.13 2.27 -27.69
C ASN A 189 -9.35 2.23 -26.74
N LEU A 190 -10.17 1.19 -26.82
CA LEU A 190 -11.25 0.98 -25.86
C LEU A 190 -10.70 0.70 -24.46
N ALA A 191 -9.65 -0.09 -24.35
CA ALA A 191 -9.00 -0.36 -23.08
C ALA A 191 -8.39 0.91 -22.46
N LEU A 192 -7.74 1.75 -23.25
CA LEU A 192 -7.20 3.03 -22.76
C LEU A 192 -8.32 3.98 -22.26
N LYS A 193 -9.45 4.05 -22.96
CA LYS A 193 -10.60 4.86 -22.51
C LYS A 193 -11.17 4.35 -21.19
N GLU A 194 -11.29 3.04 -21.04
CA GLU A 194 -11.76 2.46 -19.78
C GLU A 194 -10.75 2.71 -18.65
N ALA A 195 -9.45 2.62 -18.94
CA ALA A 195 -8.40 2.94 -17.98
C ALA A 195 -8.45 4.40 -17.52
N GLU A 196 -8.62 5.33 -18.44
CA GLU A 196 -8.77 6.76 -18.12
C GLU A 196 -9.99 7.01 -17.23
N LYS A 197 -11.11 6.36 -17.54
CA LYS A 197 -12.31 6.42 -16.70
C LYS A 197 -12.04 5.91 -15.30
N GLN A 198 -11.43 4.71 -15.15
CA GLN A 198 -11.09 4.13 -13.84
C GLN A 198 -10.13 5.02 -13.06
N LYS A 199 -9.12 5.59 -13.73
CA LYS A 199 -8.20 6.54 -13.11
C LYS A 199 -8.92 7.78 -12.58
N ASN A 200 -9.82 8.35 -13.36
CA ASN A 200 -10.60 9.52 -12.94
C ASN A 200 -11.53 9.19 -11.76
N GLU A 201 -12.18 8.03 -11.77
CA GLU A 201 -13.01 7.54 -10.66
C GLU A 201 -12.16 7.32 -9.39
N TRP A 202 -10.98 6.73 -9.54
CA TRP A 202 -10.04 6.53 -8.44
C TRP A 202 -9.58 7.87 -7.85
N ILE A 203 -9.15 8.85 -8.69
CA ILE A 203 -8.77 10.20 -8.23
C ILE A 203 -9.94 10.84 -7.48
N ALA A 204 -11.15 10.78 -8.03
CA ALA A 204 -12.34 11.34 -7.40
C ALA A 204 -12.71 10.67 -6.06
N SER A 205 -12.26 9.44 -5.84
CA SER A 205 -12.48 8.70 -4.60
C SER A 205 -11.47 9.00 -3.49
N LEU A 206 -10.41 9.76 -3.79
CA LEU A 206 -9.41 10.13 -2.81
C LEU A 206 -9.97 11.20 -1.87
N GLU A 207 -9.80 10.97 -0.58
CA GLU A 207 -10.35 11.86 0.45
C GLU A 207 -9.31 12.20 1.52
N ASN A 208 -9.52 13.30 2.22
CA ASN A 208 -8.72 13.63 3.39
C ASN A 208 -9.47 13.23 4.64
N LYS A 209 -8.77 12.64 5.61
CA LYS A 209 -9.34 12.16 6.87
C LYS A 209 -8.62 12.76 8.06
N ILE A 210 -9.37 13.03 9.11
CA ILE A 210 -8.85 13.42 10.42
C ILE A 210 -9.35 12.40 11.43
N ASN A 211 -8.45 11.84 12.21
CA ASN A 211 -8.75 10.88 13.25
C ASN A 211 -8.18 11.35 14.59
N HIS A 212 -8.89 11.03 15.66
CA HIS A 212 -8.52 11.33 17.03
C HIS A 212 -8.55 10.05 17.85
N TYR A 213 -7.45 9.70 18.49
CA TYR A 213 -7.35 8.52 19.31
C TYR A 213 -7.04 8.92 20.76
N PHE A 214 -7.83 8.41 21.68
CA PHE A 214 -7.64 8.57 23.11
C PHE A 214 -7.29 7.21 23.72
N SER A 215 -6.35 7.20 24.64
CA SER A 215 -5.98 5.99 25.37
C SER A 215 -5.90 6.29 26.87
N VAL A 216 -6.40 5.36 27.67
CA VAL A 216 -6.23 5.36 29.13
C VAL A 216 -5.71 3.99 29.50
N GLY A 217 -4.70 3.94 30.34
CA GLY A 217 -4.09 2.70 30.80
C GLY A 217 -3.89 2.71 32.31
N PHE A 218 -4.15 1.56 32.92
CA PHE A 218 -3.83 1.28 34.29
C PHE A 218 -2.88 0.11 34.36
N LYS A 219 -1.80 0.24 35.15
CA LYS A 219 -0.83 -0.83 35.33
C LYS A 219 -0.62 -1.06 36.84
N TYR A 220 -0.67 -2.31 37.22
CA TYR A 220 -0.37 -2.76 38.57
C TYR A 220 0.79 -3.76 38.53
N ILE A 221 1.77 -3.58 39.40
CA ILE A 221 2.92 -4.45 39.54
C ILE A 221 2.96 -4.86 41.01
N TYR A 222 2.77 -6.14 41.22
CA TYR A 222 2.84 -6.78 42.55
C TYR A 222 4.30 -6.92 43.03
#